data_a9eb3989436810b6306ca31ae12d13c6
#
_entry.id   a9eb3989436810b6306ca31ae12d13c6
#
_cell.length_a   1.000
_cell.length_b   1.000
_cell.length_c   1.000
_cell.angle_alpha   90.00
_cell.angle_beta   90.00
_cell.angle_gamma   90.00
#
_symmetry.space_group_name_H-M   'P 1'
#
loop_
_entity.id
_entity.type
_entity.pdbx_description
1 polymer ?
#
loop_
_entity_poly.entity_id
_entity_poly.type
_entity_poly.pdbx_seq_one_letter_code
_entity_poly.pdbx_strand_id
1 'polypeptide(L)'
;MPEQVIQSEQKQYLHRDLTGIHVLMAEDNDLNAELATIMLEDAGMTVTRALDGKEVVNLFKNHPRGTYDLILMDIMMPNMDGHQAAKAIRTLGIERSDAVTIPIIALSANAFIDDIQESLDSGMNDHISKPINMEELIDTITKYIKHD
;
A
#
# COMPACT_ATOMS: atom_id res chain seq x y z
N MET A 1 -25.55 -4.41 23.29
CA MET A 1 -25.96 -5.36 22.30
C MET A 1 -26.04 -4.79 20.88
N PRO A 2 -26.80 -3.73 20.63
CA PRO A 2 -26.82 -3.14 19.30
C PRO A 2 -25.43 -2.71 18.80
N GLU A 3 -24.57 -2.23 19.69
CA GLU A 3 -23.23 -1.79 19.31
C GLU A 3 -22.38 -2.92 18.76
N GLN A 4 -22.45 -4.11 19.33
CA GLN A 4 -21.70 -5.25 18.85
C GLN A 4 -22.16 -5.70 17.48
N VAL A 5 -23.45 -5.67 17.24
CA VAL A 5 -24.03 -6.04 15.95
C VAL A 5 -23.57 -5.06 14.87
N ILE A 6 -23.61 -3.75 15.19
CA ILE A 6 -23.19 -2.71 14.25
C ILE A 6 -21.72 -2.87 13.90
N GLN A 7 -20.86 -3.14 14.89
CA GLN A 7 -19.43 -3.32 14.63
C GLN A 7 -19.15 -4.52 13.76
N SER A 8 -19.86 -5.63 13.99
CA SER A 8 -19.72 -6.82 13.17
C SER A 8 -20.13 -6.57 11.73
N GLU A 9 -21.24 -5.87 11.53
CA GLU A 9 -21.71 -5.54 10.20
C GLU A 9 -20.74 -4.63 9.47
N GLN A 10 -20.16 -3.65 10.15
CA GLN A 10 -19.16 -2.75 9.56
C GLN A 10 -17.91 -3.50 9.15
N LYS A 11 -17.43 -4.43 9.98
CA LYS A 11 -16.26 -5.23 9.64
C LYS A 11 -16.50 -6.09 8.42
N GLN A 12 -17.66 -6.74 8.34
CA GLN A 12 -18.00 -7.56 7.19
C GLN A 12 -18.07 -6.71 5.92
N TYR A 13 -18.64 -5.52 6.03
CA TYR A 13 -18.75 -4.62 4.90
C TYR A 13 -17.39 -4.21 4.36
N LEU A 14 -16.46 -3.82 5.24
CA LEU A 14 -15.12 -3.41 4.84
C LEU A 14 -14.36 -4.55 4.17
N HIS A 15 -14.38 -5.75 4.77
CA HIS A 15 -13.63 -6.89 4.24
C HIS A 15 -14.16 -7.34 2.89
N ARG A 16 -15.48 -7.28 2.70
CA ARG A 16 -16.12 -7.73 1.47
C ARG A 16 -15.61 -7.00 0.23
N ASP A 17 -15.31 -5.72 0.38
CA ASP A 17 -14.99 -4.88 -0.77
C ASP A 17 -13.53 -5.02 -1.22
N LEU A 18 -12.69 -5.69 -0.46
CA LEU A 18 -11.27 -5.80 -0.75
C LEU A 18 -10.85 -7.20 -1.21
N THR A 19 -11.80 -8.13 -1.32
CA THR A 19 -11.52 -9.48 -1.77
C THR A 19 -10.97 -9.46 -3.20
N GLY A 20 -9.84 -10.14 -3.40
CA GLY A 20 -9.23 -10.25 -4.72
C GLY A 20 -8.26 -9.12 -5.07
N ILE A 21 -8.13 -8.12 -4.23
CA ILE A 21 -7.16 -7.04 -4.44
C ILE A 21 -5.74 -7.56 -4.20
N HIS A 22 -4.83 -7.24 -5.11
CA HIS A 22 -3.43 -7.66 -5.00
C HIS A 22 -2.55 -6.47 -4.63
N VAL A 23 -1.95 -6.53 -3.46
CA VAL A 23 -1.10 -5.47 -2.92
C VAL A 23 0.37 -5.82 -3.13
N LEU A 24 1.14 -4.88 -3.66
CA LEU A 24 2.59 -4.96 -3.71
C LEU A 24 3.12 -4.14 -2.53
N MET A 25 3.81 -4.79 -1.60
CA MET A 25 4.26 -4.14 -0.38
C MET A 25 5.78 -4.13 -0.29
N ALA A 26 6.35 -2.94 -0.16
CA ALA A 26 7.78 -2.77 0.08
C ALA A 26 8.01 -2.51 1.57
N GLU A 27 8.64 -3.46 2.25
CA GLU A 27 8.93 -3.38 3.67
C GLU A 27 10.15 -4.24 3.96
N ASP A 28 11.23 -3.63 4.45
CA ASP A 28 12.48 -4.33 4.71
C ASP A 28 12.50 -5.06 6.06
N ASN A 29 11.64 -4.69 6.99
CA ASN A 29 11.57 -5.33 8.30
C ASN A 29 10.61 -6.52 8.25
N ASP A 30 11.15 -7.71 8.57
CA ASP A 30 10.40 -8.97 8.46
C ASP A 30 9.16 -8.98 9.34
N LEU A 31 9.27 -8.52 10.58
CA LEU A 31 8.13 -8.53 11.50
C LEU A 31 7.03 -7.58 11.04
N ASN A 32 7.39 -6.38 10.62
CA ASN A 32 6.41 -5.42 10.11
C ASN A 32 5.71 -5.95 8.87
N ALA A 33 6.47 -6.59 7.97
CA ALA A 33 5.91 -7.18 6.76
C ALA A 33 4.94 -8.30 7.08
N GLU A 34 5.31 -9.15 8.05
CA GLU A 34 4.45 -10.27 8.45
C GLU A 34 3.13 -9.77 9.04
N LEU A 35 3.20 -8.78 9.94
CA LEU A 35 2.00 -8.22 10.56
C LEU A 35 1.09 -7.57 9.53
N ALA A 36 1.65 -6.78 8.62
CA ALA A 36 0.86 -6.14 7.57
C ALA A 36 0.25 -7.18 6.64
N THR A 37 1.00 -8.21 6.27
CA THR A 37 0.51 -9.27 5.41
C THR A 37 -0.68 -9.99 6.04
N ILE A 38 -0.60 -10.31 7.33
CA ILE A 38 -1.71 -10.95 8.05
C ILE A 38 -2.96 -10.07 7.99
N MET A 39 -2.80 -8.78 8.25
CA MET A 39 -3.93 -7.84 8.20
C MET A 39 -4.58 -7.79 6.82
N LEU A 40 -3.75 -7.72 5.78
CA LEU A 40 -4.23 -7.61 4.40
C LEU A 40 -4.90 -8.91 3.95
N GLU A 41 -4.30 -10.05 4.24
CA GLU A 41 -4.86 -11.35 3.87
C GLU A 41 -6.15 -11.63 4.61
N ASP A 42 -6.23 -11.20 5.88
CA ASP A 42 -7.45 -11.36 6.67
C ASP A 42 -8.62 -10.59 6.04
N ALA A 43 -8.32 -9.49 5.34
CA ALA A 43 -9.33 -8.70 4.64
C ALA A 43 -9.64 -9.22 3.22
N GLY A 44 -9.03 -10.34 2.82
CA GLY A 44 -9.30 -10.97 1.53
C GLY A 44 -8.34 -10.59 0.42
N MET A 45 -7.30 -9.83 0.72
CA MET A 45 -6.32 -9.40 -0.27
C MET A 45 -5.18 -10.40 -0.37
N THR A 46 -4.46 -10.37 -1.51
CA THR A 46 -3.22 -11.10 -1.68
C THR A 46 -2.07 -10.12 -1.64
N VAL A 47 -0.91 -10.57 -1.17
CA VAL A 47 0.25 -9.70 -0.96
C VAL A 47 1.49 -10.29 -1.60
N THR A 48 2.22 -9.44 -2.33
CA THR A 48 3.56 -9.75 -2.80
C THR A 48 4.49 -8.76 -2.10
N ARG A 49 5.52 -9.29 -1.46
CA ARG A 49 6.45 -8.46 -0.70
C ARG A 49 7.73 -8.19 -1.46
N ALA A 50 8.18 -6.93 -1.45
CA ALA A 50 9.50 -6.51 -1.88
C ALA A 50 10.33 -6.17 -0.64
N LEU A 51 11.62 -6.45 -0.67
CA LEU A 51 12.51 -6.24 0.49
C LEU A 51 13.11 -4.84 0.53
N ASP A 52 13.12 -4.13 -0.58
CA ASP A 52 13.63 -2.76 -0.65
C ASP A 52 13.05 -2.04 -1.85
N GLY A 53 13.50 -0.78 -2.05
CA GLY A 53 12.99 0.04 -3.13
C GLY A 53 13.34 -0.46 -4.52
N LYS A 54 14.51 -1.04 -4.69
CA LYS A 54 14.89 -1.61 -5.99
C LYS A 54 14.02 -2.80 -6.34
N GLU A 55 13.78 -3.66 -5.37
CA GLU A 55 12.98 -4.87 -5.60
C GLU A 55 11.53 -4.52 -5.93
N VAL A 56 10.94 -3.52 -5.26
CA VAL A 56 9.56 -3.14 -5.54
C VAL A 56 9.42 -2.58 -6.96
N VAL A 57 10.39 -1.78 -7.41
CA VAL A 57 10.38 -1.26 -8.77
C VAL A 57 10.51 -2.41 -9.78
N ASN A 58 11.42 -3.34 -9.52
CA ASN A 58 11.64 -4.48 -10.41
C ASN A 58 10.42 -5.40 -10.46
N LEU A 59 9.79 -5.67 -9.33
CA LEU A 59 8.59 -6.50 -9.30
C LEU A 59 7.46 -5.83 -10.08
N PHE A 60 7.26 -4.53 -9.90
CA PHE A 60 6.24 -3.80 -10.64
C PHE A 60 6.53 -3.82 -12.14
N LYS A 61 7.77 -3.52 -12.51
CA LYS A 61 8.20 -3.42 -13.90
C LYS A 61 8.11 -4.75 -14.64
N ASN A 62 8.45 -5.86 -13.95
CA ASN A 62 8.57 -7.17 -14.59
C ASN A 62 7.27 -7.96 -14.67
N HIS A 63 6.17 -7.40 -14.18
CA HIS A 63 4.86 -8.04 -14.27
C HIS A 63 3.93 -7.22 -15.16
N PRO A 64 2.95 -7.87 -15.81
CA PRO A 64 2.05 -7.17 -16.72
C PRO A 64 1.23 -6.09 -16.03
N ARG A 65 0.80 -5.12 -16.82
CA ARG A 65 -0.12 -4.09 -16.36
C ARG A 65 -1.36 -4.74 -15.75
N GLY A 66 -1.77 -4.24 -14.59
CA GLY A 66 -2.93 -4.77 -13.88
C GLY A 66 -2.62 -5.90 -12.91
N THR A 67 -1.34 -6.32 -12.80
CA THR A 67 -0.97 -7.37 -11.84
C THR A 67 -1.19 -6.92 -10.40
N TYR A 68 -0.86 -5.67 -10.10
CA TYR A 68 -0.99 -5.10 -8.76
C TYR A 68 -2.03 -4.00 -8.77
N ASP A 69 -2.82 -3.92 -7.71
CA ASP A 69 -3.88 -2.93 -7.58
C ASP A 69 -3.48 -1.74 -6.71
N LEU A 70 -2.49 -1.93 -5.86
CA LEU A 70 -2.07 -0.92 -4.90
C LEU A 70 -0.67 -1.24 -4.41
N ILE A 71 0.09 -0.20 -4.08
CA ILE A 71 1.43 -0.35 -3.50
C ILE A 71 1.45 0.26 -2.10
N LEU A 72 1.93 -0.52 -1.13
CA LEU A 72 2.27 -0.01 0.20
C LEU A 72 3.79 0.14 0.22
N MET A 73 4.27 1.34 0.49
CA MET A 73 5.67 1.68 0.33
C MET A 73 6.26 2.24 1.62
N ASP A 74 7.10 1.45 2.29
CA ASP A 74 7.88 1.98 3.41
C ASP A 74 8.82 3.06 2.88
N ILE A 75 8.94 4.15 3.61
CA ILE A 75 9.80 5.26 3.20
C ILE A 75 11.26 4.93 3.48
N MET A 76 11.55 4.36 4.64
CA MET A 76 12.92 4.09 5.09
C MET A 76 13.34 2.67 4.73
N MET A 77 14.06 2.51 3.62
CA MET A 77 14.54 1.22 3.16
C MET A 77 15.98 1.35 2.64
N PRO A 78 16.78 0.26 2.69
CA PRO A 78 18.12 0.29 2.13
C PRO A 78 18.09 0.28 0.59
N ASN A 79 19.21 0.62 -0.01
CA ASN A 79 19.47 0.63 -1.45
C ASN A 79 18.70 1.69 -2.23
N MET A 80 17.40 1.76 -2.04
CA MET A 80 16.53 2.78 -2.65
C MET A 80 15.37 3.00 -1.69
N ASP A 81 15.19 4.23 -1.21
CA ASP A 81 14.11 4.52 -0.28
C ASP A 81 12.76 4.62 -1.01
N GLY A 82 11.68 4.78 -0.21
CA GLY A 82 10.33 4.80 -0.75
C GLY A 82 10.06 5.96 -1.69
N HIS A 83 10.63 7.13 -1.44
CA HIS A 83 10.45 8.29 -2.31
C HIS A 83 11.09 8.05 -3.68
N GLN A 84 12.30 7.53 -3.67
CA GLN A 84 13.02 7.19 -4.90
C GLN A 84 12.28 6.11 -5.69
N ALA A 85 11.78 5.10 -4.99
CA ALA A 85 11.03 4.01 -5.63
C ALA A 85 9.74 4.52 -6.26
N ALA A 86 9.00 5.38 -5.56
CA ALA A 86 7.77 5.96 -6.09
C ALA A 86 8.04 6.75 -7.36
N LYS A 87 9.06 7.59 -7.35
CA LYS A 87 9.45 8.36 -8.56
C LYS A 87 9.81 7.43 -9.72
N ALA A 88 10.57 6.37 -9.44
CA ALA A 88 10.97 5.41 -10.46
C ALA A 88 9.75 4.71 -11.06
N ILE A 89 8.78 4.31 -10.22
CA ILE A 89 7.55 3.68 -10.70
C ILE A 89 6.76 4.64 -11.57
N ARG A 90 6.58 5.89 -11.14
CA ARG A 90 5.82 6.88 -11.92
C ARG A 90 6.47 7.16 -13.27
N THR A 91 7.80 7.13 -13.33
CA THR A 91 8.54 7.32 -14.58
C THR A 91 8.22 6.24 -15.62
N LEU A 92 7.85 5.05 -15.17
CA LEU A 92 7.44 3.97 -16.07
C LEU A 92 6.14 4.28 -16.82
N GLY A 93 5.44 5.35 -16.43
CA GLY A 93 4.21 5.78 -17.08
C GLY A 93 4.36 6.12 -18.56
N ILE A 94 5.59 6.34 -19.03
CA ILE A 94 5.88 6.54 -20.45
C ILE A 94 5.54 5.27 -21.23
N GLU A 95 5.75 4.10 -20.64
CA GLU A 95 5.54 2.82 -21.30
C GLU A 95 4.29 2.08 -20.84
N ARG A 96 3.77 2.39 -19.64
CA ARG A 96 2.62 1.68 -19.11
C ARG A 96 1.74 2.60 -18.27
N SER A 97 0.44 2.59 -18.58
CA SER A 97 -0.52 3.51 -17.99
C SER A 97 -0.75 3.28 -16.50
N ASP A 98 -0.68 2.02 -16.01
CA ASP A 98 -0.92 1.74 -14.61
C ASP A 98 0.17 2.31 -13.69
N ALA A 99 1.35 2.60 -14.22
CA ALA A 99 2.42 3.24 -13.45
C ALA A 99 2.05 4.66 -13.02
N VAL A 100 1.15 5.31 -13.75
CA VAL A 100 0.69 6.66 -13.41
C VAL A 100 -0.47 6.63 -12.42
N THR A 101 -1.32 5.62 -12.51
CA THR A 101 -2.60 5.60 -11.80
C THR A 101 -2.61 4.71 -10.56
N ILE A 102 -1.69 3.76 -10.42
CA ILE A 102 -1.70 2.85 -9.27
C ILE A 102 -1.56 3.65 -7.97
N PRO A 103 -2.44 3.42 -6.98
CA PRO A 103 -2.27 4.10 -5.69
C PRO A 103 -1.00 3.63 -5.00
N ILE A 104 -0.22 4.59 -4.49
CA ILE A 104 0.97 4.31 -3.68
C ILE A 104 0.75 4.96 -2.32
N ILE A 105 0.73 4.16 -1.28
CA ILE A 105 0.51 4.62 0.09
C ILE A 105 1.81 4.46 0.87
N ALA A 106 2.30 5.55 1.42
CA ALA A 106 3.54 5.56 2.20
C ALA A 106 3.30 4.97 3.59
N LEU A 107 4.26 4.17 4.07
CA LEU A 107 4.31 3.70 5.45
C LEU A 107 5.44 4.46 6.14
N SER A 108 5.11 5.23 7.16
CA SER A 108 6.06 6.15 7.78
C SER A 108 6.10 6.02 9.29
N ALA A 109 7.30 5.99 9.86
CA ALA A 109 7.49 6.05 11.32
C ALA A 109 7.24 7.47 11.84
N ASN A 110 7.38 8.48 10.99
CA ASN A 110 7.18 9.88 11.32
C ASN A 110 6.24 10.52 10.31
N ALA A 111 5.07 10.94 10.77
CA ALA A 111 4.08 11.58 9.91
C ALA A 111 4.07 13.10 10.10
N PHE A 112 5.25 13.73 10.06
CA PHE A 112 5.37 15.18 10.09
C PHE A 112 4.92 15.75 8.73
N ILE A 113 4.46 16.98 8.76
CA ILE A 113 3.95 17.65 7.57
C ILE A 113 4.95 17.64 6.41
N ASP A 114 6.25 17.87 6.72
CA ASP A 114 7.29 17.88 5.69
C ASP A 114 7.45 16.51 5.04
N ASP A 115 7.36 15.45 5.82
CA ASP A 115 7.46 14.07 5.30
C ASP A 115 6.27 13.72 4.42
N ILE A 116 5.08 14.18 4.80
CA ILE A 116 3.87 13.97 4.01
C ILE A 116 4.00 14.70 2.67
N GLN A 117 4.45 15.94 2.69
CA GLN A 117 4.63 16.72 1.47
C GLN A 117 5.66 16.08 0.55
N GLU A 118 6.77 15.59 1.11
CA GLU A 118 7.79 14.92 0.32
C GLU A 118 7.25 13.65 -0.34
N SER A 119 6.42 12.90 0.40
CA SER A 119 5.78 11.70 -0.15
C SER A 119 4.86 12.05 -1.32
N LEU A 120 4.04 13.09 -1.16
CA LEU A 120 3.16 13.54 -2.24
C LEU A 120 3.97 14.01 -3.45
N ASP A 121 5.04 14.76 -3.23
CA ASP A 121 5.90 15.25 -4.30
C ASP A 121 6.61 14.13 -5.05
N SER A 122 6.84 13.00 -4.40
CA SER A 122 7.47 11.85 -5.03
C SER A 122 6.49 10.98 -5.83
N GLY A 123 5.20 11.29 -5.76
CA GLY A 123 4.17 10.57 -6.51
C GLY A 123 3.33 9.62 -5.69
N MET A 124 3.44 9.66 -4.37
CA MET A 124 2.59 8.87 -3.50
C MET A 124 1.25 9.57 -3.28
N ASN A 125 0.22 8.78 -3.00
CA ASN A 125 -1.14 9.29 -2.90
C ASN A 125 -1.57 9.57 -1.46
N ASP A 126 -1.01 8.84 -0.49
CA ASP A 126 -1.44 8.94 0.89
C ASP A 126 -0.33 8.38 1.79
N HIS A 127 -0.57 8.41 3.09
CA HIS A 127 0.40 7.87 4.04
C HIS A 127 -0.34 7.21 5.22
N ILE A 128 0.34 6.26 5.84
CA ILE A 128 -0.12 5.58 7.06
C ILE A 128 1.05 5.60 8.03
N SER A 129 0.78 6.02 9.27
CA SER A 129 1.80 6.06 10.32
C SER A 129 2.01 4.68 10.93
N LYS A 130 3.25 4.35 11.24
CA LYS A 130 3.58 3.14 11.99
C LYS A 130 3.46 3.43 13.49
N PRO A 131 3.06 2.46 14.29
CA PRO A 131 2.72 1.07 13.96
C PRO A 131 1.40 1.00 13.19
N ILE A 132 1.33 0.06 12.25
CA ILE A 132 0.16 -0.07 11.38
C ILE A 132 -1.04 -0.54 12.20
N ASN A 133 -2.15 0.17 12.05
CA ASN A 133 -3.43 -0.14 12.65
C ASN A 133 -4.33 -0.71 11.56
N MET A 134 -4.95 -1.85 11.80
CA MET A 134 -5.74 -2.53 10.78
C MET A 134 -6.89 -1.68 10.26
N GLU A 135 -7.60 -1.00 11.16
CA GLU A 135 -8.73 -0.17 10.78
C GLU A 135 -8.29 0.97 9.85
N GLU A 136 -7.21 1.67 10.21
CA GLU A 136 -6.67 2.75 9.39
C GLU A 136 -6.17 2.23 8.05
N LEU A 137 -5.50 1.08 8.05
CA LEU A 137 -4.99 0.46 6.84
C LEU A 137 -6.13 0.13 5.87
N ILE A 138 -7.15 -0.53 6.37
CA ILE A 138 -8.30 -0.93 5.55
C ILE A 138 -9.08 0.29 5.05
N ASP A 139 -9.30 1.28 5.91
CA ASP A 139 -9.99 2.51 5.52
C ASP A 139 -9.25 3.25 4.42
N THR A 140 -7.93 3.36 4.54
CA THR A 140 -7.12 4.06 3.56
C THR A 140 -7.13 3.31 2.22
N ILE A 141 -6.96 2.00 2.25
CA ILE A 141 -6.99 1.20 1.01
C ILE A 141 -8.36 1.31 0.33
N THR A 142 -9.44 1.20 1.10
CA THR A 142 -10.79 1.29 0.57
C THR A 142 -11.03 2.61 -0.17
N LYS A 143 -10.41 3.67 0.33
CA LYS A 143 -10.53 5.00 -0.27
C LYS A 143 -10.01 5.02 -1.72
N TYR A 144 -8.99 4.23 -2.03
CA TYR A 144 -8.33 4.25 -3.33
C TYR A 144 -8.75 3.11 -4.26
N ILE A 145 -9.39 2.09 -3.73
CA ILE A 145 -9.88 0.96 -4.54
C ILE A 145 -11.32 1.25 -4.93
N LYS A 146 -11.57 1.34 -6.24
CA LYS A 146 -12.91 1.61 -6.74
C LYS A 146 -13.63 0.31 -7.06
N HIS A 147 -14.88 0.26 -6.68
CA HIS A 147 -15.76 -0.89 -6.92
C HIS A 147 -16.90 -0.45 -7.84
N ASP A 148 -17.04 -1.15 -8.93
CA ASP A 148 -18.12 -0.86 -9.87
C ASP A 148 -19.19 -1.91 -9.81
#